data_dfdc0d072b944445da79e46c5d251d5e
#
_entry.id   dfdc0d072b944445da79e46c5d251d5e
#
_cell.length_a   1.000
_cell.length_b   1.000
_cell.length_c   1.000
_cell.angle_alpha   90.00
_cell.angle_beta   90.00
_cell.angle_gamma   90.00
#
_symmetry.space_group_name_H-M   'P 1'
#
loop_
_entity.id
_entity.type
_entity.pdbx_description
1 polymer ?
#
loop_
_entity_poly.entity_id
_entity_poly.type
_entity_poly.pdbx_seq_one_letter_code
_entity_poly.pdbx_strand_id
1 'polypeptide(L)'
;MSRSPDVIGDGIESLQQRHGPFPVNQTTLSLSPAAYRDAAERARDGFADVYVRVENDDGEVLHVQGEDRRRVPRCVGGSEKPLTERARDAVADATGVDCTIDEIVRVTIAGVRNAEDTDAETVYRLLVLVDAVYDGGQTERGVWAAESAIPEFV
;
A
#
# COMPACT_ATOMS: atom_id res chain seq x y z
N MET A 1 -19.36 -0.88 -4.44
CA MET A 1 -19.32 -2.35 -4.44
C MET A 1 -17.96 -2.85 -3.99
N SER A 2 -17.90 -3.65 -2.97
CA SER A 2 -16.65 -4.17 -2.45
C SER A 2 -16.07 -5.25 -3.36
N ARG A 3 -14.74 -5.44 -3.30
CA ARG A 3 -14.06 -6.50 -4.03
C ARG A 3 -14.31 -7.83 -3.33
N SER A 4 -14.61 -8.86 -4.10
CA SER A 4 -14.78 -10.20 -3.60
C SER A 4 -13.42 -10.88 -3.30
N PRO A 5 -13.40 -11.94 -2.45
CA PRO A 5 -12.18 -12.71 -2.22
C PRO A 5 -11.57 -13.29 -3.49
N ASP A 6 -12.37 -13.61 -4.50
CA ASP A 6 -11.91 -14.16 -5.77
C ASP A 6 -11.02 -13.16 -6.52
N VAL A 7 -11.39 -11.88 -6.52
CA VAL A 7 -10.59 -10.81 -7.15
C VAL A 7 -9.25 -10.67 -6.44
N ILE A 8 -9.24 -10.79 -5.11
CA ILE A 8 -8.02 -10.73 -4.30
C ILE A 8 -7.11 -11.92 -4.62
N GLY A 9 -7.67 -13.13 -4.71
CA GLY A 9 -6.91 -14.33 -5.07
C GLY A 9 -6.27 -14.24 -6.45
N ASP A 10 -7.02 -13.76 -7.43
CA ASP A 10 -6.52 -13.54 -8.79
C ASP A 10 -5.41 -12.48 -8.81
N GLY A 11 -5.55 -11.45 -7.98
CA GLY A 11 -4.53 -10.41 -7.83
C GLY A 11 -3.22 -10.95 -7.29
N ILE A 12 -3.27 -11.80 -6.26
CA ILE A 12 -2.09 -12.45 -5.69
C ILE A 12 -1.40 -13.32 -6.73
N GLU A 13 -2.15 -14.15 -7.44
CA GLU A 13 -1.60 -15.02 -8.47
C GLU A 13 -0.89 -14.21 -9.57
N SER A 14 -1.51 -13.14 -10.03
CA SER A 14 -0.91 -12.24 -11.02
C SER A 14 0.40 -11.63 -10.54
N LEU A 15 0.44 -11.18 -9.28
CA LEU A 15 1.65 -10.61 -8.69
C LEU A 15 2.76 -11.66 -8.55
N GLN A 16 2.43 -12.89 -8.16
CA GLN A 16 3.40 -13.98 -8.04
C GLN A 16 4.00 -14.34 -9.40
N GLN A 17 3.21 -14.32 -10.46
CA GLN A 17 3.70 -14.57 -11.81
C GLN A 17 4.69 -13.51 -12.28
N ARG A 18 4.49 -12.26 -11.89
CA ARG A 18 5.32 -11.14 -12.32
C ARG A 18 6.56 -10.93 -11.45
N HIS A 19 6.44 -11.15 -10.15
CA HIS A 19 7.46 -10.78 -9.17
C HIS A 19 8.07 -11.94 -8.41
N GLY A 20 7.63 -13.18 -8.71
CA GLY A 20 8.08 -14.36 -8.02
C GLY A 20 7.39 -14.55 -6.66
N PRO A 21 7.80 -15.56 -5.88
CA PRO A 21 7.16 -15.87 -4.60
C PRO A 21 7.42 -14.79 -3.56
N PHE A 22 6.42 -14.57 -2.69
CA PHE A 22 6.52 -13.66 -1.54
C PHE A 22 5.61 -14.17 -0.41
N PRO A 23 5.89 -13.77 0.85
CA PRO A 23 5.02 -14.17 1.96
C PRO A 23 3.62 -13.56 1.83
N VAL A 24 2.60 -14.35 2.16
CA VAL A 24 1.20 -13.93 2.16
C VAL A 24 0.61 -14.17 3.54
N ASN A 25 0.07 -13.14 4.15
CA ASN A 25 -0.58 -13.19 5.46
C ASN A 25 -2.05 -12.83 5.32
N GLN A 26 -2.83 -13.15 6.33
CA GLN A 26 -4.25 -12.79 6.40
C GLN A 26 -4.54 -12.09 7.73
N THR A 27 -5.42 -11.10 7.70
CA THR A 27 -5.85 -10.40 8.89
C THR A 27 -7.29 -9.90 8.75
N THR A 28 -7.93 -9.63 9.88
CA THR A 28 -9.23 -8.96 9.92
C THR A 28 -9.04 -7.65 10.67
N LEU A 29 -9.51 -6.57 10.07
CA LEU A 29 -9.41 -5.23 10.65
C LEU A 29 -10.80 -4.70 10.93
N SER A 30 -11.07 -4.36 12.19
CA SER A 30 -12.30 -3.67 12.58
C SER A 30 -12.01 -2.19 12.68
N LEU A 31 -12.53 -1.42 11.74
CA LEU A 31 -12.22 -0.01 11.61
C LEU A 31 -13.41 0.86 12.00
N SER A 32 -13.15 2.11 12.37
CA SER A 32 -14.19 3.10 12.56
C SER A 32 -15.03 3.26 11.29
N PRO A 33 -16.29 3.74 11.39
CA PRO A 33 -17.11 3.94 10.20
C PRO A 33 -16.45 4.80 9.11
N ALA A 34 -15.70 5.83 9.51
CA ALA A 34 -15.00 6.70 8.56
C ALA A 34 -13.87 5.94 7.85
N ALA A 35 -13.04 5.22 8.59
CA ALA A 35 -11.94 4.44 8.01
C ALA A 35 -12.46 3.29 7.15
N TYR A 36 -13.54 2.65 7.57
CA TYR A 36 -14.20 1.61 6.76
C TYR A 36 -14.70 2.17 5.43
N ARG A 37 -15.33 3.35 5.46
CA ARG A 37 -15.83 4.02 4.26
C ARG A 37 -14.70 4.36 3.30
N ASP A 38 -13.57 4.85 3.82
CA ASP A 38 -12.38 5.13 3.01
C ASP A 38 -11.86 3.87 2.33
N ALA A 39 -11.82 2.75 3.05
CA ALA A 39 -11.41 1.46 2.47
C ALA A 39 -12.36 1.02 1.36
N ALA A 40 -13.68 1.17 1.54
CA ALA A 40 -14.67 0.83 0.54
C ALA A 40 -14.54 1.71 -0.72
N GLU A 41 -14.21 2.98 -0.55
CA GLU A 41 -13.97 3.89 -1.66
C GLU A 41 -12.72 3.50 -2.46
N ARG A 42 -11.63 3.16 -1.76
CA ARG A 42 -10.40 2.70 -2.44
C ARG A 42 -10.64 1.40 -3.21
N ALA A 43 -11.53 0.53 -2.71
CA ALA A 43 -11.85 -0.73 -3.38
C ALA A 43 -12.47 -0.54 -4.77
N ARG A 44 -13.06 0.61 -5.04
CA ARG A 44 -13.60 0.96 -6.37
C ARG A 44 -12.50 1.25 -7.38
N ASP A 45 -11.36 1.75 -6.91
CA ASP A 45 -10.23 2.15 -7.76
C ASP A 45 -9.27 1.01 -8.04
N GLY A 46 -9.19 0.03 -7.16
CA GLY A 46 -8.34 -1.13 -7.32
C GLY A 46 -8.41 -2.04 -6.10
N PHE A 47 -7.89 -3.27 -6.22
CA PHE A 47 -7.98 -4.26 -5.14
C PHE A 47 -6.87 -4.13 -4.10
N ALA A 48 -5.80 -3.39 -4.39
CA ALA A 48 -4.62 -3.33 -3.54
C ALA A 48 -4.36 -1.93 -2.99
N ASP A 49 -3.90 -1.88 -1.74
CA ASP A 49 -3.26 -0.71 -1.14
C ASP A 49 -1.77 -1.00 -1.09
N VAL A 50 -0.97 -0.20 -1.79
CA VAL A 50 0.47 -0.41 -1.93
C VAL A 50 1.21 0.58 -1.05
N TYR A 51 2.04 0.06 -0.16
CA TYR A 51 2.90 0.84 0.73
C TYR A 51 4.32 0.74 0.22
N VAL A 52 4.97 1.88 -0.01
CA VAL A 52 6.29 1.92 -0.63
C VAL A 52 7.33 2.37 0.39
N ARG A 53 8.27 1.47 0.70
CA ARG A 53 9.39 1.78 1.59
C ARG A 53 10.61 2.11 0.74
N VAL A 54 10.87 3.41 0.57
CA VAL A 54 12.02 3.90 -0.21
C VAL A 54 13.18 4.16 0.74
N GLU A 55 14.30 3.49 0.52
CA GLU A 55 15.51 3.70 1.30
C GLU A 55 16.57 4.46 0.50
N ASN A 56 17.29 5.35 1.19
CA ASN A 56 18.47 6.02 0.65
C ASN A 56 19.76 5.30 1.08
N ASP A 57 20.92 5.82 0.68
CA ASP A 57 22.22 5.24 0.98
C ASP A 57 22.56 5.27 2.49
N ASP A 58 21.92 6.14 3.25
CA ASP A 58 22.12 6.25 4.70
C ASP A 58 21.19 5.32 5.50
N GLY A 59 20.37 4.51 4.82
CA GLY A 59 19.42 3.62 5.46
C GLY A 59 18.17 4.30 5.98
N GLU A 60 17.95 5.54 5.59
CA GLU A 60 16.75 6.29 5.97
C GLU A 60 15.60 5.99 5.02
N VAL A 61 14.38 6.04 5.53
CA VAL A 61 13.15 5.75 4.80
C VAL A 61 12.39 7.03 4.50
N LEU A 62 11.88 7.13 3.29
CA LEU A 62 11.13 8.28 2.82
C LEU A 62 9.70 8.27 3.41
N HIS A 63 9.28 9.40 3.93
CA HIS A 63 7.93 9.61 4.47
C HIS A 63 7.27 10.82 3.83
N VAL A 64 5.95 10.77 3.78
CA VAL A 64 5.10 11.91 3.43
C VAL A 64 4.68 12.56 4.74
N GLN A 65 4.79 13.88 4.83
CA GLN A 65 4.37 14.64 5.99
C GLN A 65 2.86 14.81 5.96
N GLY A 66 2.15 14.13 6.86
CA GLY A 66 0.71 14.30 7.06
C GLY A 66 0.41 15.38 8.08
N GLU A 67 -0.89 15.68 8.30
CA GLU A 67 -1.31 16.69 9.27
C GLU A 67 -0.94 16.30 10.70
N ASP A 68 -1.14 15.02 11.05
CA ASP A 68 -0.92 14.54 12.41
C ASP A 68 0.33 13.67 12.54
N ARG A 69 0.80 13.07 11.45
CA ARG A 69 1.92 12.13 11.51
C ARG A 69 2.54 11.87 10.13
N ARG A 70 3.73 11.34 10.15
CA ARG A 70 4.41 10.87 8.94
C ARG A 70 3.89 9.50 8.56
N ARG A 71 3.91 9.20 7.27
CA ARG A 71 3.59 7.87 6.74
C ARG A 71 4.40 7.62 5.48
N VAL A 72 4.68 6.35 5.18
CA VAL A 72 5.32 6.01 3.91
C VAL A 72 4.37 6.31 2.75
N PRO A 73 4.89 6.58 1.53
CA PRO A 73 4.04 6.78 0.36
C PRO A 73 3.12 5.57 0.12
N ARG A 74 1.89 5.85 -0.27
CA ARG A 74 0.87 4.83 -0.50
C ARG A 74 0.10 5.14 -1.77
N CYS A 75 -0.31 4.10 -2.49
CA CYS A 75 -1.20 4.23 -3.64
C CYS A 75 -2.17 3.06 -3.73
N VAL A 76 -3.17 3.20 -4.59
CA VAL A 76 -4.11 2.11 -4.91
C VAL A 76 -3.62 1.45 -6.20
N GLY A 77 -3.45 0.14 -6.17
CA GLY A 77 -3.02 -0.66 -7.31
C GLY A 77 -4.07 -1.67 -7.74
N GLY A 78 -3.76 -2.42 -8.79
CA GLY A 78 -4.65 -3.45 -9.31
C GLY A 78 -5.64 -2.96 -10.36
N SER A 79 -5.35 -1.81 -10.96
CA SER A 79 -6.08 -1.30 -12.12
C SER A 79 -5.28 -1.61 -13.41
N GLU A 80 -5.52 -0.89 -14.47
CA GLU A 80 -4.89 -1.12 -15.78
C GLU A 80 -3.36 -0.97 -15.78
N LYS A 81 -2.84 -0.10 -14.92
CA LYS A 81 -1.42 0.21 -14.86
C LYS A 81 -0.69 -0.80 -13.97
N PRO A 82 0.52 -1.25 -14.34
CA PRO A 82 1.30 -2.13 -13.48
C PRO A 82 1.52 -1.53 -12.08
N LEU A 83 1.48 -2.37 -11.06
CA LEU A 83 1.61 -1.96 -9.66
C LEU A 83 2.92 -1.21 -9.40
N THR A 84 4.03 -1.69 -9.97
CA THR A 84 5.34 -1.05 -9.82
C THR A 84 5.38 0.36 -10.40
N GLU A 85 4.74 0.56 -11.54
CA GLU A 85 4.64 1.86 -12.18
C GLU A 85 3.77 2.81 -11.36
N ARG A 86 2.64 2.32 -10.84
CA ARG A 86 1.77 3.09 -9.95
C ARG A 86 2.51 3.52 -8.69
N ALA A 87 3.29 2.60 -8.11
CA ALA A 87 4.08 2.89 -6.90
C ALA A 87 5.12 3.98 -7.15
N ARG A 88 5.85 3.90 -8.25
CA ARG A 88 6.85 4.90 -8.63
C ARG A 88 6.22 6.27 -8.84
N ASP A 89 5.11 6.32 -9.57
CA ASP A 89 4.39 7.57 -9.84
C ASP A 89 3.88 8.19 -8.54
N ALA A 90 3.35 7.37 -7.63
CA ALA A 90 2.84 7.85 -6.35
C ALA A 90 3.93 8.47 -5.49
N VAL A 91 5.12 7.85 -5.46
CA VAL A 91 6.27 8.40 -4.73
C VAL A 91 6.69 9.75 -5.32
N ALA A 92 6.82 9.82 -6.64
CA ALA A 92 7.21 11.05 -7.32
C ALA A 92 6.19 12.18 -7.11
N ASP A 93 4.90 11.86 -7.23
CA ASP A 93 3.83 12.86 -7.06
C ASP A 93 3.74 13.36 -5.61
N ALA A 94 3.93 12.47 -4.64
CA ALA A 94 3.79 12.83 -3.22
C ALA A 94 5.03 13.54 -2.67
N THR A 95 6.23 13.23 -3.15
CA THR A 95 7.48 13.67 -2.51
C THR A 95 8.47 14.37 -3.45
N GLY A 96 8.37 14.16 -4.76
CA GLY A 96 9.36 14.63 -5.72
C GLY A 96 10.55 13.70 -5.91
N VAL A 97 10.55 12.55 -5.24
CA VAL A 97 11.66 11.58 -5.28
C VAL A 97 11.43 10.55 -6.37
N ASP A 98 12.49 10.23 -7.12
CA ASP A 98 12.49 9.11 -8.04
C ASP A 98 13.02 7.86 -7.35
N CYS A 99 12.40 6.73 -7.62
CA CYS A 99 12.81 5.45 -7.04
C CYS A 99 12.69 4.31 -8.04
N THR A 100 13.39 3.22 -7.75
CA THR A 100 13.29 1.97 -8.49
C THR A 100 12.70 0.93 -7.54
N ILE A 101 11.62 0.29 -7.95
CA ILE A 101 10.99 -0.76 -7.14
C ILE A 101 11.89 -2.00 -7.20
N ASP A 102 12.30 -2.47 -6.02
CA ASP A 102 13.23 -3.59 -5.87
C ASP A 102 12.49 -4.92 -5.76
N GLU A 103 11.62 -5.03 -4.73
CA GLU A 103 10.90 -6.28 -4.51
C GLU A 103 9.58 -6.06 -3.78
N ILE A 104 8.70 -7.06 -3.87
CA ILE A 104 7.54 -7.17 -2.99
C ILE A 104 8.00 -7.87 -1.72
N VAL A 105 7.92 -7.17 -0.58
CA VAL A 105 8.35 -7.71 0.71
C VAL A 105 7.36 -8.73 1.26
N ARG A 106 6.09 -8.36 1.26
CA ARG A 106 5.00 -9.23 1.70
C ARG A 106 3.65 -8.68 1.25
N VAL A 107 2.67 -9.54 1.28
CA VAL A 107 1.28 -9.22 0.93
C VAL A 107 0.39 -9.70 2.07
N THR A 108 -0.56 -8.87 2.47
CA THR A 108 -1.53 -9.21 3.52
C THR A 108 -2.94 -9.10 2.95
N ILE A 109 -3.71 -10.17 3.06
CA ILE A 109 -5.13 -10.14 2.71
C ILE A 109 -5.87 -9.61 3.94
N ALA A 110 -6.52 -8.45 3.81
CA ALA A 110 -7.25 -7.82 4.91
C ALA A 110 -8.76 -7.87 4.66
N GLY A 111 -9.49 -8.46 5.57
CA GLY A 111 -10.95 -8.35 5.61
C GLY A 111 -11.31 -7.17 6.50
N VAL A 112 -11.76 -6.08 5.89
CA VAL A 112 -12.06 -4.83 6.60
C VAL A 112 -13.53 -4.79 6.99
N ARG A 113 -13.79 -4.66 8.29
CA ARG A 113 -15.13 -4.64 8.87
C ARG A 113 -15.40 -3.28 9.51
N ASN A 114 -16.68 -2.89 9.52
CA ASN A 114 -17.12 -1.71 10.23
C ASN A 114 -17.35 -2.07 11.71
N ALA A 115 -16.59 -1.46 12.61
CA ALA A 115 -16.64 -1.78 14.03
C ALA A 115 -17.99 -1.45 14.68
N GLU A 116 -18.73 -0.50 14.13
CA GLU A 116 -20.04 -0.06 14.66
C GLU A 116 -21.24 -0.63 13.92
N ASP A 117 -21.00 -1.33 12.80
CA ASP A 117 -22.08 -1.95 12.02
C ASP A 117 -21.63 -3.33 11.54
N THR A 118 -21.95 -4.36 12.32
CA THR A 118 -21.57 -5.74 12.00
C THR A 118 -22.32 -6.33 10.82
N ASP A 119 -23.42 -5.70 10.39
CA ASP A 119 -24.17 -6.11 9.22
C ASP A 119 -23.60 -5.53 7.92
N ALA A 120 -22.71 -4.56 8.02
CA ALA A 120 -22.03 -4.00 6.85
C ALA A 120 -21.16 -5.06 6.19
N GLU A 121 -21.10 -5.01 4.85
CA GLU A 121 -20.33 -5.95 4.05
C GLU A 121 -18.82 -5.85 4.37
N THR A 122 -18.15 -7.01 4.47
CA THR A 122 -16.69 -7.03 4.63
C THR A 122 -16.04 -6.57 3.32
N VAL A 123 -15.16 -5.59 3.42
CA VAL A 123 -14.39 -5.08 2.28
C VAL A 123 -13.03 -5.76 2.28
N TYR A 124 -12.70 -6.46 1.20
CA TYR A 124 -11.41 -7.13 1.10
C TYR A 124 -10.40 -6.23 0.40
N ARG A 125 -9.23 -6.11 1.03
CA ARG A 125 -8.10 -5.34 0.51
C ARG A 125 -6.87 -6.21 0.48
N LEU A 126 -6.04 -6.00 -0.53
CA LEU A 126 -4.72 -6.60 -0.59
C LEU A 126 -3.72 -5.52 -0.16
N LEU A 127 -3.03 -5.74 0.96
CA LEU A 127 -2.05 -4.79 1.47
C LEU A 127 -0.67 -5.25 1.00
N VAL A 128 -0.05 -4.46 0.13
CA VAL A 128 1.22 -4.82 -0.50
C VAL A 128 2.32 -3.91 0.00
N LEU A 129 3.35 -4.48 0.62
CA LEU A 129 4.54 -3.74 1.02
C LEU A 129 5.64 -3.98 0.00
N VAL A 130 6.11 -2.92 -0.63
CA VAL A 130 7.21 -3.00 -1.59
C VAL A 130 8.42 -2.21 -1.09
N ASP A 131 9.61 -2.72 -1.36
CA ASP A 131 10.86 -2.01 -1.15
C ASP A 131 11.27 -1.34 -2.43
N ALA A 132 11.79 -0.13 -2.31
CA ALA A 132 12.31 0.66 -3.41
C ALA A 132 13.61 1.33 -3.01
N VAL A 133 14.42 1.62 -4.00
CA VAL A 133 15.72 2.27 -3.82
C VAL A 133 15.64 3.69 -4.36
N TYR A 134 16.16 4.65 -3.59
CA TYR A 134 16.26 6.03 -4.01
C TYR A 134 17.11 6.14 -5.28
N ASP A 135 16.59 6.81 -6.29
CA ASP A 135 17.20 6.88 -7.62
C ASP A 135 17.39 8.32 -8.10
N GLY A 136 17.15 9.30 -7.26
CA GLY A 136 17.31 10.70 -7.58
C GLY A 136 16.13 11.56 -7.18
N GLY A 137 16.15 12.81 -7.58
CA GLY A 137 15.14 13.78 -7.23
C GLY A 137 15.34 14.38 -5.85
N GLN A 138 14.59 15.42 -5.55
CA GLN A 138 14.64 16.12 -4.27
C GLN A 138 13.36 15.98 -3.51
N THR A 139 13.48 15.81 -2.19
CA THR A 139 12.32 15.71 -1.30
C THR A 139 11.68 17.07 -1.12
N GLU A 140 10.77 17.44 -2.00
CA GLU A 140 10.04 18.72 -1.90
C GLU A 140 8.97 18.67 -0.81
N ARG A 141 8.32 17.51 -0.67
CA ARG A 141 7.21 17.30 0.28
C ARG A 141 7.41 16.07 1.15
N GLY A 142 8.62 15.51 1.12
CA GLY A 142 8.96 14.30 1.86
C GLY A 142 9.99 14.55 2.93
N VAL A 143 10.13 13.59 3.83
CA VAL A 143 11.08 13.60 4.94
C VAL A 143 11.76 12.25 5.01
N TRP A 144 13.09 12.24 5.13
CA TRP A 144 13.88 11.04 5.41
C TRP A 144 13.95 10.82 6.92
N ALA A 145 13.67 9.59 7.37
CA ALA A 145 13.72 9.25 8.77
C ALA A 145 14.25 7.82 8.97
N ALA A 146 14.91 7.58 10.10
CA ALA A 146 15.53 6.29 10.38
C ALA A 146 14.50 5.17 10.61
N GLU A 147 13.31 5.51 11.09
CA GLU A 147 12.26 4.53 11.38
C GLU A 147 11.13 4.59 10.37
N SER A 148 10.62 3.44 9.96
CA SER A 148 9.50 3.33 9.03
C SER A 148 8.16 3.48 9.75
N ALA A 149 7.32 4.41 9.28
CA ALA A 149 5.95 4.54 9.76
C ALA A 149 5.00 3.68 8.91
N ILE A 150 5.21 2.37 8.95
CA ILE A 150 4.39 1.38 8.25
C ILE A 150 3.40 0.79 9.26
N PRO A 151 2.09 0.72 8.93
CA PRO A 151 1.13 0.09 9.82
C PRO A 151 1.50 -1.36 10.14
N GLU A 152 1.28 -1.79 11.38
CA GLU A 152 1.64 -3.14 11.84
C GLU A 152 0.97 -4.26 11.05
N PHE A 153 -0.23 -3.97 10.50
CA PHE A 153 -0.99 -4.95 9.74
C PHE A 153 -0.54 -5.11 8.28
N VAL A 154 0.41 -4.29 7.84
CA VAL A 154 0.92 -4.35 6.45
C VAL A 154 2.08 -5.29 6.30
#